data_289831339fe0d1ccb07876ce38ade629
#
_entry.id   289831339fe0d1ccb07876ce38ade629
#
_cell.length_a   1.000
_cell.length_b   1.000
_cell.length_c   1.000
_cell.angle_alpha   90.00
_cell.angle_beta   90.00
_cell.angle_gamma   90.00
#
_symmetry.space_group_name_H-M   'P 1'
#
loop_
_entity.id
_entity.type
_entity.pdbx_description
1 polymer ?
#
loop_
_entity_poly.entity_id
_entity_poly.type
_entity_poly.pdbx_seq_one_letter_code
_entity_poly.pdbx_strand_id
1 'polypeptide(L)'
;MSKLNEVTSQYKPGAVTSLENELILNWYPPRILRRLEVLKPNSLLELGLGHGYTTALFNQYFQRHVVLEGASVVIDLFRQNYPGLNIELVEGYFEHFDSDEHFDVVMMGFILEHVDDPGLILRRFRGNLRPDGRLYVAVPNAKSLNRRLGLAMGKIDDIYGLNANDHALGHQRQFCRDTLKELLQAEGYQVTWEEGIYLKPLPLGYMQTMPEFEENLQAMCEVGVDFPDLCVGLLMEVQVA
;
A
#
# COMPACT_ATOMS: atom_id res chain seq x y z
N MET A 1 7.56 -17.87 -17.63
CA MET A 1 7.32 -16.52 -17.11
C MET A 1 6.73 -16.70 -15.73
N SER A 2 7.17 -15.94 -14.73
CA SER A 2 6.62 -16.06 -13.38
C SER A 2 5.17 -15.57 -13.37
N LYS A 3 4.32 -16.09 -12.48
CA LYS A 3 2.94 -15.59 -12.26
C LYS A 3 2.90 -14.06 -12.06
N LEU A 4 3.92 -13.48 -11.43
CA LEU A 4 4.05 -12.04 -11.23
C LEU A 4 4.09 -11.26 -12.54
N ASN A 5 4.75 -11.77 -13.59
CA ASN A 5 4.81 -11.08 -14.88
C ASN A 5 3.47 -11.08 -15.64
N GLU A 6 2.51 -11.91 -15.28
CA GLU A 6 1.17 -11.95 -15.90
C GLU A 6 0.28 -10.82 -15.36
N VAL A 7 0.47 -10.43 -14.09
CA VAL A 7 -0.31 -9.37 -13.41
C VAL A 7 0.25 -7.97 -13.67
N THR A 8 1.43 -7.86 -14.31
CA THR A 8 2.13 -6.58 -14.53
C THR A 8 1.63 -5.78 -15.73
N SER A 9 0.54 -6.19 -16.39
CA SER A 9 -0.01 -5.46 -17.54
C SER A 9 -0.36 -4.00 -17.23
N GLN A 10 -0.74 -3.70 -16.00
CA GLN A 10 -1.07 -2.35 -15.51
C GLN A 10 0.15 -1.42 -15.39
N TYR A 11 1.36 -1.96 -15.28
CA TYR A 11 2.60 -1.18 -15.18
C TYR A 11 3.25 -0.90 -16.54
N LYS A 12 2.69 -1.44 -17.65
CA LYS A 12 3.26 -1.25 -18.99
C LYS A 12 3.10 0.20 -19.47
N PRO A 13 4.02 0.69 -20.30
CA PRO A 13 3.88 1.99 -20.94
C PRO A 13 2.53 2.10 -21.65
N GLY A 14 1.80 3.17 -21.38
CA GLY A 14 0.45 3.40 -21.92
C GLY A 14 -0.69 2.71 -21.18
N ALA A 15 -0.44 1.95 -20.12
CA ALA A 15 -1.48 1.54 -19.19
C ALA A 15 -2.00 2.78 -18.45
N VAL A 16 -3.31 2.98 -18.46
CA VAL A 16 -3.94 4.08 -17.72
C VAL A 16 -4.03 3.64 -16.25
N THR A 17 -3.13 4.17 -15.43
CA THR A 17 -3.33 4.14 -13.97
C THR A 17 -4.63 4.85 -13.69
N SER A 18 -5.56 4.21 -12.97
CA SER A 18 -6.81 4.88 -12.65
C SER A 18 -6.48 6.13 -11.82
N LEU A 19 -7.21 7.22 -12.05
CA LEU A 19 -7.10 8.45 -11.26
C LEU A 19 -7.15 8.19 -9.75
N GLU A 20 -7.92 7.18 -9.36
CA GLU A 20 -8.05 6.76 -7.97
C GLU A 20 -6.76 6.12 -7.42
N ASN A 21 -6.10 5.27 -8.20
CA ASN A 21 -4.81 4.70 -7.79
C ASN A 21 -3.74 5.78 -7.66
N GLU A 22 -3.70 6.70 -8.62
CA GLU A 22 -2.77 7.83 -8.56
C GLU A 22 -3.03 8.71 -7.34
N LEU A 23 -4.28 9.03 -7.04
CA LEU A 23 -4.68 9.77 -5.84
C LEU A 23 -4.20 9.06 -4.58
N ILE A 24 -4.48 7.77 -4.42
CA ILE A 24 -4.12 6.97 -3.26
C ILE A 24 -2.59 6.92 -3.09
N LEU A 25 -1.86 6.57 -4.15
CA LEU A 25 -0.42 6.39 -4.12
C LEU A 25 0.37 7.70 -3.91
N ASN A 26 -0.22 8.85 -4.22
CA ASN A 26 0.36 10.16 -3.92
C ASN A 26 -0.09 10.73 -2.57
N TRP A 27 -1.21 10.24 -1.99
CA TRP A 27 -1.76 10.76 -0.75
C TRP A 27 -1.07 10.21 0.50
N TYR A 28 -0.96 8.88 0.65
CA TYR A 28 -0.52 8.27 1.90
C TYR A 28 0.99 8.43 2.20
N PRO A 29 1.91 8.44 1.23
CA PRO A 29 3.34 8.55 1.55
C PRO A 29 3.73 9.85 2.24
N PRO A 30 3.22 11.05 1.86
CA PRO A 30 3.46 12.27 2.62
C PRO A 30 2.94 12.20 4.07
N ARG A 31 1.88 11.42 4.33
CA ARG A 31 1.36 11.20 5.69
C ARG A 31 2.36 10.43 6.54
N ILE A 32 2.97 9.39 5.97
CA ILE A 32 4.05 8.64 6.62
C ILE A 32 5.24 9.56 6.91
N LEU A 33 5.72 10.32 5.92
CA LEU A 33 6.87 11.21 6.10
C LEU A 33 6.64 12.24 7.23
N ARG A 34 5.43 12.81 7.32
CA ARG A 34 5.06 13.72 8.42
C ARG A 34 5.16 13.03 9.79
N ARG A 35 4.79 11.76 9.89
CA ARG A 35 4.95 10.97 11.12
C ARG A 35 6.42 10.75 11.48
N LEU A 36 7.27 10.60 10.47
CA LEU A 36 8.69 10.32 10.61
C LEU A 36 9.55 11.57 10.89
N GLU A 37 9.02 12.79 10.73
CA GLU A 37 9.75 14.04 10.94
C GLU A 37 10.43 14.14 12.32
N VAL A 38 9.78 13.63 13.37
CA VAL A 38 10.31 13.62 14.73
C VAL A 38 11.37 12.54 14.93
N LEU A 39 11.20 11.39 14.31
CA LEU A 39 12.08 10.21 14.46
C LEU A 39 13.34 10.33 13.62
N LYS A 40 13.28 11.04 12.48
CA LYS A 40 14.38 11.22 11.51
C LYS A 40 15.09 9.91 11.15
N PRO A 41 14.35 8.89 10.72
CA PRO A 41 14.93 7.61 10.35
C PRO A 41 15.87 7.76 9.16
N ASN A 42 16.90 6.91 9.11
CA ASN A 42 17.93 6.97 8.08
C ASN A 42 17.73 5.92 6.98
N SER A 43 17.09 4.79 7.32
CA SER A 43 17.00 3.61 6.44
C SER A 43 15.57 3.12 6.25
N LEU A 44 15.27 2.75 5.00
CA LEU A 44 13.98 2.19 4.57
C LEU A 44 14.19 0.89 3.79
N LEU A 45 13.42 -0.13 4.13
CA LEU A 45 13.15 -1.30 3.29
C LEU A 45 11.72 -1.22 2.77
N GLU A 46 11.56 -1.04 1.47
CA GLU A 46 10.28 -0.97 0.78
C GLU A 46 10.00 -2.27 0.04
N LEU A 47 8.79 -2.83 0.23
CA LEU A 47 8.32 -4.02 -0.47
C LEU A 47 7.45 -3.60 -1.65
N GLY A 48 7.89 -3.99 -2.85
CA GLY A 48 7.21 -3.69 -4.11
C GLY A 48 7.48 -2.27 -4.62
N LEU A 49 7.73 -2.15 -5.91
CA LEU A 49 7.91 -0.87 -6.62
C LEU A 49 6.58 -0.25 -7.05
N GLY A 50 5.61 -1.10 -7.41
CA GLY A 50 4.39 -0.62 -8.02
C GLY A 50 4.65 0.31 -9.20
N HIS A 51 4.04 1.49 -9.19
CA HIS A 51 4.26 2.54 -10.20
C HIS A 51 5.51 3.41 -9.91
N GLY A 52 6.19 3.21 -8.79
CA GLY A 52 7.38 3.96 -8.40
C GLY A 52 7.14 5.31 -7.74
N TYR A 53 5.90 5.78 -7.59
CA TYR A 53 5.58 7.08 -6.96
C TYR A 53 6.07 7.14 -5.52
N THR A 54 5.76 6.10 -4.74
CA THR A 54 6.16 5.98 -3.33
C THR A 54 7.67 5.94 -3.19
N THR A 55 8.32 5.08 -3.98
CA THR A 55 9.78 4.92 -4.01
C THR A 55 10.49 6.22 -4.34
N ALA A 56 10.03 6.95 -5.38
CA ALA A 56 10.62 8.21 -5.79
C ALA A 56 10.52 9.30 -4.71
N LEU A 57 9.39 9.35 -3.99
CA LEU A 57 9.20 10.27 -2.88
C LEU A 57 10.08 9.90 -1.68
N PHE A 58 10.08 8.65 -1.26
CA PHE A 58 10.87 8.19 -0.11
C PHE A 58 12.38 8.29 -0.35
N ASN A 59 12.84 8.11 -1.60
CA ASN A 59 14.26 8.27 -1.91
C ASN A 59 14.80 9.67 -1.60
N GLN A 60 13.96 10.70 -1.59
CA GLN A 60 14.36 12.05 -1.23
C GLN A 60 14.54 12.23 0.29
N TYR A 61 13.99 11.33 1.08
CA TYR A 61 13.96 11.42 2.54
C TYR A 61 14.99 10.49 3.22
N PHE A 62 15.11 9.25 2.73
CA PHE A 62 15.99 8.24 3.34
C PHE A 62 17.36 8.22 2.68
N GLN A 63 18.45 8.15 3.50
CA GLN A 63 19.82 8.02 2.99
C GLN A 63 20.10 6.59 2.50
N ARG A 64 19.57 5.59 3.19
CA ARG A 64 19.62 4.18 2.82
C ARG A 64 18.22 3.72 2.41
N HIS A 65 18.03 3.40 1.13
CA HIS A 65 16.75 2.96 0.61
C HIS A 65 16.95 1.66 -0.18
N VAL A 66 16.41 0.57 0.35
CA VAL A 66 16.40 -0.75 -0.29
C VAL A 66 14.97 -1.05 -0.73
N VAL A 67 14.81 -1.52 -1.96
CA VAL A 67 13.50 -1.90 -2.51
C VAL A 67 13.57 -3.34 -2.99
N LEU A 68 12.66 -4.17 -2.51
CA LEU A 68 12.53 -5.57 -2.93
C LEU A 68 11.36 -5.70 -3.90
N GLU A 69 11.65 -6.19 -5.12
CA GLU A 69 10.66 -6.38 -6.18
C GLU A 69 10.86 -7.71 -6.89
N GLY A 70 9.76 -8.48 -7.06
CA GLY A 70 9.81 -9.82 -7.67
C GLY A 70 9.64 -9.84 -9.19
N ALA A 71 9.12 -8.75 -9.79
CA ALA A 71 8.83 -8.67 -11.21
C ALA A 71 9.92 -7.89 -11.97
N SER A 72 10.78 -8.58 -12.71
CA SER A 72 11.83 -7.94 -13.52
C SER A 72 11.28 -6.87 -14.49
N VAL A 73 10.10 -7.08 -15.04
CA VAL A 73 9.41 -6.11 -15.91
C VAL A 73 9.13 -4.79 -15.18
N VAL A 74 8.71 -4.86 -13.91
CA VAL A 74 8.45 -3.66 -13.09
C VAL A 74 9.76 -2.94 -12.76
N ILE A 75 10.82 -3.69 -12.44
CA ILE A 75 12.17 -3.15 -12.22
C ILE A 75 12.66 -2.39 -13.45
N ASP A 76 12.53 -2.97 -14.65
CA ASP A 76 12.99 -2.36 -15.88
C ASP A 76 12.19 -1.08 -16.22
N LEU A 77 10.88 -1.08 -16.04
CA LEU A 77 10.02 0.10 -16.19
C LEU A 77 10.38 1.20 -15.19
N PHE A 78 10.63 0.81 -13.93
CA PHE A 78 11.03 1.77 -12.91
C PHE A 78 12.36 2.45 -13.27
N ARG A 79 13.38 1.69 -13.69
CA ARG A 79 14.67 2.25 -14.11
C ARG A 79 14.55 3.21 -15.29
N GLN A 80 13.62 2.94 -16.22
CA GLN A 80 13.34 3.83 -17.35
C GLN A 80 12.66 5.13 -16.92
N ASN A 81 11.68 5.05 -16.02
CA ASN A 81 10.88 6.19 -15.60
C ASN A 81 11.56 7.06 -14.55
N TYR A 82 12.45 6.47 -13.73
CA TYR A 82 13.13 7.13 -12.62
C TYR A 82 14.66 6.95 -12.68
N PRO A 83 15.31 7.43 -13.78
CA PRO A 83 16.76 7.27 -13.91
C PRO A 83 17.50 8.12 -12.86
N GLY A 84 18.46 7.52 -12.20
CA GLY A 84 19.37 8.24 -11.27
C GLY A 84 18.90 8.33 -9.82
N LEU A 85 17.82 7.65 -9.43
CA LEU A 85 17.50 7.51 -8.01
C LEU A 85 18.55 6.63 -7.30
N ASN A 86 18.96 7.08 -6.12
CA ASN A 86 19.93 6.38 -5.28
C ASN A 86 19.23 5.35 -4.39
N ILE A 87 18.79 4.24 -5.01
CA ILE A 87 18.16 3.12 -4.31
C ILE A 87 18.91 1.82 -4.61
N GLU A 88 18.88 0.89 -3.67
CA GLU A 88 19.29 -0.48 -3.92
C GLU A 88 18.05 -1.31 -4.30
N LEU A 89 18.04 -1.80 -5.53
CA LEU A 89 16.99 -2.69 -6.03
C LEU A 89 17.44 -4.14 -5.89
N VAL A 90 16.70 -4.89 -5.08
CA VAL A 90 16.86 -6.34 -4.89
C VAL A 90 15.75 -7.05 -5.65
N GLU A 91 16.10 -7.80 -6.69
CA GLU A 91 15.16 -8.65 -7.42
C GLU A 91 14.93 -9.95 -6.66
N GLY A 92 13.72 -10.21 -6.23
CA GLY A 92 13.37 -11.45 -5.51
C GLY A 92 11.97 -11.45 -4.93
N TYR A 93 11.52 -12.65 -4.56
CA TYR A 93 10.25 -12.83 -3.87
C TYR A 93 10.36 -12.48 -2.40
N PHE A 94 9.34 -11.88 -1.83
CA PHE A 94 9.27 -11.50 -0.41
C PHE A 94 9.49 -12.72 0.51
N GLU A 95 8.94 -13.86 0.13
CA GLU A 95 9.06 -15.14 0.86
C GLU A 95 10.50 -15.65 0.96
N HIS A 96 11.37 -15.23 0.04
CA HIS A 96 12.75 -15.73 -0.04
C HIS A 96 13.79 -14.67 0.35
N PHE A 97 13.35 -13.45 0.70
CA PHE A 97 14.27 -12.41 1.12
C PHE A 97 15.01 -12.83 2.41
N ASP A 98 16.32 -12.78 2.36
CA ASP A 98 17.20 -13.14 3.45
C ASP A 98 18.28 -12.07 3.58
N SER A 99 18.30 -11.37 4.71
CA SER A 99 19.25 -10.29 4.99
C SER A 99 19.35 -10.07 6.50
N ASP A 100 20.57 -9.95 7.00
CA ASP A 100 20.86 -9.55 8.38
C ASP A 100 20.77 -8.03 8.59
N GLU A 101 20.48 -7.25 7.54
CA GLU A 101 20.35 -5.79 7.63
C GLU A 101 19.06 -5.41 8.36
N HIS A 102 19.18 -4.43 9.27
CA HIS A 102 18.06 -3.91 10.03
C HIS A 102 17.78 -2.45 9.64
N PHE A 103 16.52 -2.14 9.43
CA PHE A 103 16.04 -0.86 8.96
C PHE A 103 15.27 -0.09 10.04
N ASP A 104 15.33 1.23 9.97
CA ASP A 104 14.51 2.10 10.83
C ASP A 104 13.03 2.03 10.44
N VAL A 105 12.77 1.84 9.14
CA VAL A 105 11.42 1.74 8.58
C VAL A 105 11.33 0.56 7.61
N VAL A 106 10.23 -0.19 7.70
CA VAL A 106 9.79 -1.14 6.67
C VAL A 106 8.45 -0.65 6.12
N MET A 107 8.27 -0.69 4.79
CA MET A 107 7.04 -0.27 4.12
C MET A 107 6.42 -1.42 3.33
N MET A 108 5.16 -1.73 3.62
CA MET A 108 4.31 -2.70 2.90
C MET A 108 3.09 -1.96 2.34
N GLY A 109 3.26 -1.26 1.22
CA GLY A 109 2.21 -0.46 0.57
C GLY A 109 1.41 -1.29 -0.42
N PHE A 110 0.20 -1.73 -0.05
CA PHE A 110 -0.66 -2.56 -0.89
C PHE A 110 0.03 -3.86 -1.33
N ILE A 111 0.57 -4.59 -0.36
CA ILE A 111 1.30 -5.85 -0.54
C ILE A 111 0.54 -7.06 0.02
N LEU A 112 -0.02 -6.94 1.24
CA LEU A 112 -0.55 -8.09 1.98
C LEU A 112 -1.78 -8.74 1.32
N GLU A 113 -2.50 -8.02 0.49
CA GLU A 113 -3.60 -8.53 -0.32
C GLU A 113 -3.15 -9.44 -1.47
N HIS A 114 -1.88 -9.35 -1.90
CA HIS A 114 -1.32 -10.08 -3.05
C HIS A 114 -0.58 -11.36 -2.67
N VAL A 115 -0.03 -11.45 -1.46
CA VAL A 115 0.84 -12.57 -1.05
C VAL A 115 0.03 -13.79 -0.61
N ASP A 116 0.58 -15.00 -0.73
CA ASP A 116 -0.12 -16.24 -0.36
C ASP A 116 -0.36 -16.33 1.15
N ASP A 117 0.64 -15.98 1.97
CA ASP A 117 0.57 -15.95 3.44
C ASP A 117 1.05 -14.59 3.98
N PRO A 118 0.13 -13.65 4.27
CA PRO A 118 0.51 -12.34 4.82
C PRO A 118 1.16 -12.43 6.21
N GLY A 119 0.82 -13.45 7.02
CA GLY A 119 1.45 -13.69 8.31
C GLY A 119 2.93 -14.09 8.16
N LEU A 120 3.24 -14.94 7.18
CA LEU A 120 4.63 -15.28 6.85
C LEU A 120 5.44 -14.03 6.50
N ILE A 121 4.89 -13.14 5.66
CA ILE A 121 5.56 -11.92 5.27
C ILE A 121 5.82 -11.02 6.48
N LEU A 122 4.81 -10.81 7.31
CA LEU A 122 4.95 -10.01 8.53
C LEU A 122 6.03 -10.59 9.47
N ARG A 123 6.03 -11.91 9.72
CA ARG A 123 7.03 -12.57 10.57
C ARG A 123 8.45 -12.43 10.00
N ARG A 124 8.61 -12.62 8.69
CA ARG A 124 9.90 -12.50 8.02
C ARG A 124 10.50 -11.11 8.20
N PHE A 125 9.78 -10.08 7.82
CA PHE A 125 10.29 -8.71 7.85
C PHE A 125 10.33 -8.08 9.25
N ARG A 126 9.75 -8.74 10.27
CA ARG A 126 9.97 -8.37 11.66
C ARG A 126 11.45 -8.47 12.06
N GLY A 127 12.16 -9.46 11.53
CA GLY A 127 13.60 -9.62 11.73
C GLY A 127 14.46 -8.50 11.14
N ASN A 128 13.93 -7.78 10.15
CA ASN A 128 14.64 -6.68 9.51
C ASN A 128 14.31 -5.29 10.11
N LEU A 129 13.47 -5.23 11.15
CA LEU A 129 13.24 -3.99 11.88
C LEU A 129 14.26 -3.81 13.02
N ARG A 130 14.74 -2.60 13.19
CA ARG A 130 15.46 -2.20 14.41
C ARG A 130 14.52 -2.24 15.61
N PRO A 131 15.04 -2.34 16.86
CA PRO A 131 14.20 -2.41 18.08
C PRO A 131 13.15 -1.29 18.17
N ASP A 132 13.52 -0.06 17.77
CA ASP A 132 12.62 1.09 17.77
C ASP A 132 12.07 1.40 16.36
N GLY A 133 12.22 0.47 15.42
CA GLY A 133 11.78 0.62 14.03
C GLY A 133 10.26 0.67 13.89
N ARG A 134 9.82 1.16 12.74
CA ARG A 134 8.40 1.25 12.37
C ARG A 134 8.12 0.43 11.12
N LEU A 135 7.06 -0.37 11.18
CA LEU A 135 6.47 -0.94 9.98
C LEU A 135 5.22 -0.15 9.62
N TYR A 136 5.14 0.29 8.36
CA TYR A 136 3.93 0.87 7.79
C TYR A 136 3.27 -0.14 6.86
N VAL A 137 1.97 -0.33 7.04
CA VAL A 137 1.14 -1.22 6.22
C VAL A 137 -0.02 -0.44 5.63
N ALA A 138 -0.17 -0.49 4.31
CA ALA A 138 -1.37 0.00 3.64
C ALA A 138 -2.04 -1.17 2.90
N VAL A 139 -3.39 -1.26 2.98
CA VAL A 139 -4.19 -2.28 2.30
C VAL A 139 -5.55 -1.72 1.86
N PRO A 140 -6.21 -2.31 0.83
CA PRO A 140 -7.61 -2.01 0.51
C PRO A 140 -8.53 -2.39 1.67
N ASN A 141 -9.64 -1.61 1.83
CA ASN A 141 -10.63 -1.84 2.88
C ASN A 141 -11.94 -2.40 2.32
N ALA A 142 -12.24 -3.65 2.64
CA ALA A 142 -13.50 -4.32 2.31
C ALA A 142 -14.74 -3.56 2.83
N LYS A 143 -14.63 -2.93 3.99
CA LYS A 143 -15.74 -2.22 4.65
C LYS A 143 -15.83 -0.73 4.30
N SER A 144 -15.20 -0.29 3.19
CA SER A 144 -15.28 1.08 2.71
C SER A 144 -16.74 1.53 2.44
N LEU A 145 -16.99 2.83 2.54
CA LEU A 145 -18.33 3.42 2.42
C LEU A 145 -19.01 3.03 1.10
N ASN A 146 -18.32 3.14 -0.03
CA ASN A 146 -18.86 2.75 -1.33
C ASN A 146 -19.20 1.25 -1.41
N ARG A 147 -18.43 0.36 -0.77
CA ARG A 147 -18.74 -1.08 -0.74
C ARG A 147 -19.93 -1.36 0.18
N ARG A 148 -20.03 -0.70 1.34
CA ARG A 148 -21.20 -0.78 2.23
C ARG A 148 -22.47 -0.31 1.54
N LEU A 149 -22.40 0.80 0.79
CA LEU A 149 -23.53 1.27 -0.03
C LEU A 149 -23.87 0.26 -1.13
N GLY A 150 -22.86 -0.30 -1.82
CA GLY A 150 -23.07 -1.34 -2.82
C GLY A 150 -23.78 -2.58 -2.25
N LEU A 151 -23.41 -3.03 -1.06
CA LEU A 151 -24.05 -4.14 -0.35
C LEU A 151 -25.52 -3.80 0.01
N ALA A 152 -25.75 -2.64 0.60
CA ALA A 152 -27.10 -2.19 0.99
C ALA A 152 -28.03 -2.01 -0.23
N MET A 153 -27.48 -1.69 -1.40
CA MET A 153 -28.21 -1.57 -2.67
C MET A 153 -28.37 -2.90 -3.40
N GLY A 154 -27.84 -4.01 -2.89
CA GLY A 154 -27.82 -5.32 -3.57
C GLY A 154 -26.99 -5.34 -4.86
N LYS A 155 -25.96 -4.49 -4.96
CA LYS A 155 -25.02 -4.45 -6.09
C LYS A 155 -23.83 -5.38 -5.90
N ILE A 156 -23.53 -5.75 -4.68
CA ILE A 156 -22.59 -6.80 -4.29
C ILE A 156 -23.27 -7.67 -3.24
N ASP A 157 -22.95 -8.96 -3.25
CA ASP A 157 -23.54 -9.95 -2.35
C ASP A 157 -22.66 -10.21 -1.12
N ASP A 158 -21.36 -9.99 -1.26
CA ASP A 158 -20.37 -10.18 -0.19
C ASP A 158 -19.44 -8.96 -0.12
N ILE A 159 -19.32 -8.40 1.08
CA ILE A 159 -18.47 -7.23 1.33
C ILE A 159 -16.97 -7.57 1.21
N TYR A 160 -16.58 -8.82 1.43
CA TYR A 160 -15.21 -9.33 1.26
C TYR A 160 -14.98 -9.95 -0.12
N GLY A 161 -16.02 -10.09 -0.95
CA GLY A 161 -15.92 -10.66 -2.29
C GLY A 161 -14.95 -9.86 -3.17
N LEU A 162 -14.09 -10.57 -3.90
CA LEU A 162 -13.20 -9.97 -4.90
C LEU A 162 -14.00 -9.68 -6.18
N ASN A 163 -13.86 -8.48 -6.70
CA ASN A 163 -14.45 -8.07 -7.98
C ASN A 163 -13.48 -8.31 -9.15
N ALA A 164 -13.94 -8.03 -10.37
CA ALA A 164 -13.12 -8.22 -11.57
C ALA A 164 -11.82 -7.39 -11.56
N ASN A 165 -11.85 -6.19 -10.97
CA ASN A 165 -10.66 -5.34 -10.85
C ASN A 165 -9.69 -5.91 -9.81
N ASP A 166 -10.18 -6.41 -8.67
CA ASP A 166 -9.36 -7.07 -7.67
C ASP A 166 -8.62 -8.28 -8.28
N HIS A 167 -9.32 -9.11 -9.06
CA HIS A 167 -8.70 -10.24 -9.77
C HIS A 167 -7.67 -9.79 -10.81
N ALA A 168 -7.96 -8.72 -11.57
CA ALA A 168 -7.03 -8.17 -12.55
C ALA A 168 -5.76 -7.61 -11.91
N LEU A 169 -5.85 -7.09 -10.69
CA LEU A 169 -4.74 -6.62 -9.86
C LEU A 169 -4.00 -7.78 -9.16
N GLY A 170 -4.54 -9.00 -9.16
CA GLY A 170 -3.94 -10.15 -8.49
C GLY A 170 -4.22 -10.20 -6.97
N HIS A 171 -5.26 -9.51 -6.50
CA HIS A 171 -5.67 -9.63 -5.11
C HIS A 171 -6.14 -11.06 -4.81
N GLN A 172 -5.77 -11.58 -3.66
CA GLN A 172 -6.17 -12.89 -3.16
C GLN A 172 -7.16 -12.79 -2.00
N ARG A 173 -7.25 -11.61 -1.37
CA ARG A 173 -8.10 -11.33 -0.20
C ARG A 173 -8.42 -9.86 -0.07
N GLN A 174 -9.41 -9.63 0.80
CA GLN A 174 -9.76 -8.29 1.27
C GLN A 174 -9.52 -8.20 2.78
N PHE A 175 -9.05 -7.06 3.23
CA PHE A 175 -8.93 -6.73 4.66
C PHE A 175 -10.02 -5.74 5.08
N CYS A 176 -10.34 -5.71 6.36
CA CYS A 176 -10.94 -4.56 7.01
C CYS A 176 -10.05 -4.16 8.20
N ARG A 177 -10.38 -3.05 8.85
CA ARG A 177 -9.62 -2.54 9.99
C ARG A 177 -9.41 -3.59 11.08
N ASP A 178 -10.47 -4.33 11.44
CA ASP A 178 -10.41 -5.35 12.50
C ASP A 178 -9.51 -6.51 12.08
N THR A 179 -9.74 -7.10 10.90
CA THR A 179 -8.96 -8.26 10.42
C THR A 179 -7.49 -7.95 10.17
N LEU A 180 -7.17 -6.71 9.76
CA LEU A 180 -5.78 -6.28 9.65
C LEU A 180 -5.14 -6.15 11.03
N LYS A 181 -5.82 -5.55 12.01
CA LYS A 181 -5.32 -5.46 13.39
C LYS A 181 -5.11 -6.83 14.03
N GLU A 182 -6.06 -7.74 13.88
CA GLU A 182 -5.96 -9.11 14.37
C GLU A 182 -4.75 -9.82 13.78
N LEU A 183 -4.53 -9.70 12.47
CA LEU A 183 -3.36 -10.28 11.81
C LEU A 183 -2.05 -9.68 12.36
N LEU A 184 -1.94 -8.36 12.45
CA LEU A 184 -0.76 -7.66 12.95
C LEU A 184 -0.45 -8.07 14.40
N GLN A 185 -1.47 -8.13 15.25
CA GLN A 185 -1.31 -8.57 16.64
C GLN A 185 -0.90 -10.03 16.77
N ALA A 186 -1.48 -10.92 15.95
CA ALA A 186 -1.12 -12.34 15.93
C ALA A 186 0.36 -12.56 15.54
N GLU A 187 0.90 -11.66 14.71
CA GLU A 187 2.30 -11.69 14.25
C GLU A 187 3.26 -10.89 15.15
N GLY A 188 2.79 -10.47 16.36
CA GLY A 188 3.61 -9.82 17.38
C GLY A 188 3.88 -8.34 17.13
N TYR A 189 2.94 -7.64 16.48
CA TYR A 189 2.99 -6.20 16.31
C TYR A 189 1.91 -5.49 17.14
N GLN A 190 2.22 -4.29 17.58
CA GLN A 190 1.29 -3.35 18.19
C GLN A 190 1.02 -2.18 17.25
N VAL A 191 -0.26 -1.90 16.96
CA VAL A 191 -0.65 -0.71 16.20
C VAL A 191 -0.45 0.53 17.07
N THR A 192 0.37 1.46 16.60
CA THR A 192 0.70 2.72 17.28
C THR A 192 -0.01 3.92 16.68
N TRP A 193 -0.45 3.80 15.42
CA TRP A 193 -1.21 4.82 14.72
C TRP A 193 -1.93 4.23 13.50
N GLU A 194 -3.03 4.87 13.11
CA GLU A 194 -3.80 4.49 11.94
C GLU A 194 -4.53 5.69 11.32
N GLU A 195 -4.70 5.67 10.00
CA GLU A 195 -5.51 6.63 9.25
C GLU A 195 -6.27 5.92 8.12
N GLY A 196 -7.36 6.54 7.68
CA GLY A 196 -8.03 6.17 6.45
C GLY A 196 -7.37 6.82 5.23
N ILE A 197 -7.40 6.12 4.11
CA ILE A 197 -6.97 6.63 2.82
C ILE A 197 -8.19 6.79 1.92
N TYR A 198 -8.57 8.03 1.62
CA TYR A 198 -9.64 8.39 0.70
C TYR A 198 -11.04 7.88 1.08
N LEU A 199 -11.88 8.76 1.58
CA LEU A 199 -13.30 8.51 1.90
C LEU A 199 -14.13 8.60 0.63
N LYS A 200 -14.39 7.47 -0.04
CA LYS A 200 -15.12 7.38 -1.30
C LYS A 200 -16.59 7.04 -1.07
N PRO A 201 -17.53 7.98 -1.28
CA PRO A 201 -18.95 7.69 -1.09
C PRO A 201 -19.59 6.95 -2.26
N LEU A 202 -19.17 7.24 -3.50
CA LEU A 202 -19.78 6.72 -4.73
C LEU A 202 -18.73 6.19 -5.71
N PRO A 203 -19.11 5.36 -6.70
CA PRO A 203 -18.24 4.99 -7.80
C PRO A 203 -17.68 6.21 -8.53
N LEU A 204 -16.40 6.15 -8.91
CA LEU A 204 -15.66 7.27 -9.49
C LEU A 204 -16.39 7.92 -10.68
N GLY A 205 -16.97 7.12 -11.58
CA GLY A 205 -17.70 7.65 -12.75
C GLY A 205 -18.88 8.56 -12.40
N TYR A 206 -19.55 8.34 -11.26
CA TYR A 206 -20.58 9.28 -10.78
C TYR A 206 -19.95 10.55 -10.20
N MET A 207 -18.86 10.39 -9.46
CA MET A 207 -18.19 11.53 -8.81
C MET A 207 -17.56 12.47 -9.83
N GLN A 208 -17.06 11.97 -10.97
CA GLN A 208 -16.52 12.76 -12.07
C GLN A 208 -17.55 13.73 -12.72
N THR A 209 -18.85 13.49 -12.51
CA THR A 209 -19.90 14.39 -12.98
C THR A 209 -20.25 15.51 -11.98
N MET A 210 -19.67 15.49 -10.78
CA MET A 210 -19.91 16.52 -9.76
C MET A 210 -19.12 17.78 -10.08
N PRO A 211 -19.69 18.97 -9.78
CA PRO A 211 -18.91 20.21 -9.77
C PRO A 211 -17.71 20.10 -8.82
N GLU A 212 -16.64 20.83 -9.08
CA GLU A 212 -15.46 20.91 -8.21
C GLU A 212 -14.87 19.50 -7.89
N PHE A 213 -14.81 18.65 -8.91
CA PHE A 213 -14.46 17.23 -8.73
C PHE A 213 -13.10 17.04 -8.07
N GLU A 214 -12.07 17.78 -8.48
CA GLU A 214 -10.70 17.65 -7.94
C GLU A 214 -10.62 18.13 -6.50
N GLU A 215 -11.27 19.26 -6.19
CA GLU A 215 -11.37 19.80 -4.82
C GLU A 215 -12.13 18.83 -3.90
N ASN A 216 -13.19 18.20 -4.40
CA ASN A 216 -13.94 17.18 -3.67
C ASN A 216 -13.07 15.94 -3.39
N LEU A 217 -12.25 15.48 -4.35
CA LEU A 217 -11.34 14.36 -4.13
C LEU A 217 -10.33 14.69 -3.03
N GLN A 218 -9.73 15.88 -3.07
CA GLN A 218 -8.79 16.34 -2.06
C GLN A 218 -9.46 16.40 -0.67
N ALA A 219 -10.63 16.99 -0.57
CA ALA A 219 -11.39 17.09 0.68
C ALA A 219 -11.77 15.70 1.24
N MET A 220 -12.13 14.75 0.37
CA MET A 220 -12.44 13.36 0.76
C MET A 220 -11.19 12.61 1.27
N CYS A 221 -10.01 12.94 0.79
CA CYS A 221 -8.77 12.43 1.35
C CYS A 221 -8.49 13.06 2.73
N GLU A 222 -8.65 14.37 2.87
CA GLU A 222 -8.40 15.11 4.12
C GLU A 222 -9.34 14.66 5.24
N VAL A 223 -10.63 14.60 4.97
CA VAL A 223 -11.63 14.09 5.93
C VAL A 223 -11.43 12.60 6.22
N GLY A 224 -11.04 11.83 5.20
CA GLY A 224 -10.87 10.40 5.29
C GLY A 224 -9.88 9.94 6.36
N VAL A 225 -8.89 10.76 6.73
CA VAL A 225 -7.88 10.39 7.74
C VAL A 225 -8.52 10.01 9.08
N ASP A 226 -9.65 10.64 9.44
CA ASP A 226 -10.36 10.42 10.70
C ASP A 226 -11.36 9.24 10.63
N PHE A 227 -11.56 8.66 9.45
CA PHE A 227 -12.58 7.61 9.21
C PHE A 227 -11.99 6.34 8.58
N PRO A 228 -10.98 5.68 9.22
CA PRO A 228 -10.34 4.50 8.64
C PRO A 228 -11.34 3.37 8.33
N ASP A 229 -12.43 3.23 9.10
CA ASP A 229 -13.44 2.20 8.86
C ASP A 229 -14.25 2.40 7.56
N LEU A 230 -14.25 3.60 6.99
CA LEU A 230 -15.08 3.98 5.84
C LEU A 230 -14.26 4.28 4.57
N CYS A 231 -12.96 4.49 4.70
CA CYS A 231 -12.07 4.79 3.58
C CYS A 231 -11.81 3.56 2.70
N VAL A 232 -11.42 3.78 1.45
CA VAL A 232 -11.09 2.70 0.50
C VAL A 232 -9.78 2.00 0.84
N GLY A 233 -8.86 2.69 1.51
CA GLY A 233 -7.62 2.14 2.02
C GLY A 233 -7.46 2.37 3.52
N LEU A 234 -6.69 1.50 4.13
CA LEU A 234 -6.25 1.58 5.52
C LEU A 234 -4.75 1.82 5.54
N LEU A 235 -4.28 2.71 6.40
CA LEU A 235 -2.87 2.92 6.68
C LEU A 235 -2.62 2.73 8.17
N MET A 236 -1.69 1.85 8.53
CA MET A 236 -1.32 1.59 9.92
C MET A 236 0.19 1.68 10.11
N GLU A 237 0.59 2.31 11.21
CA GLU A 237 1.95 2.26 11.77
C GLU A 237 1.96 1.24 12.89
N VAL A 238 2.93 0.35 12.87
CA VAL A 238 3.09 -0.67 13.92
C VAL A 238 4.54 -0.77 14.38
N GLN A 239 4.69 -1.22 15.61
CA GLN A 239 5.98 -1.60 16.21
C GLN A 239 5.93 -3.06 16.62
N VAL A 240 7.11 -3.67 16.80
CA VAL A 240 7.23 -4.97 17.44
C VAL A 240 6.78 -4.84 18.89
N ALA A 241 5.87 -5.74 19.32
CA ALA A 241 5.28 -5.75 20.66
C ALA A 241 6.26 -6.24 21.72
#